data_c61a190444fb92a64028911bb786b165
#
_entry.id   c61a190444fb92a64028911bb786b165
#
_cell.length_a   1.000
_cell.length_b   1.000
_cell.length_c   1.000
_cell.angle_alpha   90.00
_cell.angle_beta   90.00
_cell.angle_gamma   90.00
#
_symmetry.space_group_name_H-M   'P 1'
#
loop_
_entity.id
_entity.type
_entity.pdbx_description
1 polymer ?
#
loop_
_entity_poly.entity_id
_entity_poly.type
_entity_poly.pdbx_seq_one_letter_code
_entity_poly.pdbx_strand_id
1 'polypeptide(L)'
;NGKEDYTAYYTFNDEVISGNIDFLIQCYISLGEERFLDPIRRGMNFYLITQQGNPQGGWGQQYNMDLQVAHARSYEPPALMPGFTYAHVLLLMKYYQLTGDRKFLARIPDAIQWLESCRLPAEQSLGGTRTHATFIEIGSNKGLYAHRKGTGVKDGHYWWDYDDNNLLAHYGGKTNINIQFLKDEYQRINALSTKEATRNSPLKAGMIKDGSLPQNHFPTTSATGTI
;
A
#
# COMPACT_ATOMS: atom_id res chain seq x y z
N ASN A 1 8.97 -26.54 -9.59
CA ASN A 1 9.72 -25.75 -8.63
C ASN A 1 9.00 -25.46 -7.32
N GLY A 2 7.75 -25.91 -7.12
CA GLY A 2 7.03 -25.80 -5.84
C GLY A 2 6.78 -24.38 -5.32
N LYS A 3 7.06 -23.34 -6.11
CA LYS A 3 6.72 -21.95 -5.76
C LYS A 3 5.27 -21.69 -6.16
N GLU A 4 4.53 -21.08 -5.26
CA GLU A 4 3.18 -20.63 -5.51
C GLU A 4 3.16 -19.61 -6.66
N ASP A 5 2.17 -19.73 -7.55
CA ASP A 5 2.02 -18.79 -8.66
C ASP A 5 1.40 -17.49 -8.14
N TYR A 6 2.22 -16.43 -8.09
CA TYR A 6 1.80 -15.11 -7.64
C TYR A 6 1.15 -14.26 -8.74
N THR A 7 1.01 -14.76 -9.97
CA THR A 7 0.46 -13.96 -11.09
C THR A 7 -1.02 -13.63 -10.90
N ALA A 8 -1.72 -14.39 -10.05
CA ALA A 8 -3.11 -14.12 -9.66
C ALA A 8 -3.25 -13.20 -8.43
N TYR A 9 -2.15 -12.75 -7.83
CA TYR A 9 -2.18 -11.94 -6.62
C TYR A 9 -2.55 -10.48 -6.89
N TYR A 10 -3.16 -9.83 -5.91
CA TYR A 10 -3.33 -8.39 -5.92
C TYR A 10 -2.00 -7.70 -5.67
N THR A 11 -1.66 -6.71 -6.49
CA THR A 11 -0.38 -5.99 -6.34
C THR A 11 -0.58 -4.49 -6.26
N PHE A 12 0.14 -3.87 -5.32
CA PHE A 12 0.31 -2.42 -5.25
C PHE A 12 1.53 -1.94 -6.04
N ASN A 13 2.37 -2.87 -6.53
CA ASN A 13 3.56 -2.52 -7.29
C ASN A 13 3.19 -1.77 -8.57
N ASP A 14 4.12 -0.90 -9.01
CA ASP A 14 4.02 -0.15 -10.26
C ASP A 14 2.69 0.63 -10.42
N GLU A 15 2.10 1.04 -9.29
CA GLU A 15 0.85 1.82 -9.24
C GLU A 15 -0.36 1.12 -9.90
N VAL A 16 -0.33 -0.20 -10.06
CA VAL A 16 -1.37 -0.94 -10.79
C VAL A 16 -2.77 -0.63 -10.26
N ILE A 17 -2.99 -0.67 -8.96
CA ILE A 17 -4.33 -0.43 -8.38
C ILE A 17 -4.69 1.05 -8.41
N SER A 18 -3.78 1.95 -7.99
CA SER A 18 -4.04 3.40 -7.99
C SER A 18 -4.24 3.95 -9.41
N GLY A 19 -3.42 3.49 -10.36
CA GLY A 19 -3.54 3.88 -11.76
C GLY A 19 -4.88 3.44 -12.39
N ASN A 20 -5.36 2.24 -12.07
CA ASN A 20 -6.69 1.81 -12.51
C ASN A 20 -7.81 2.65 -11.90
N ILE A 21 -7.71 3.02 -10.62
CA ILE A 21 -8.69 3.91 -9.98
C ILE A 21 -8.68 5.29 -10.66
N ASP A 22 -7.51 5.86 -10.87
CA ASP A 22 -7.38 7.17 -11.54
C ASP A 22 -7.90 7.10 -12.98
N PHE A 23 -7.64 6.02 -13.71
CA PHE A 23 -8.20 5.79 -15.05
C PHE A 23 -9.73 5.74 -15.02
N LEU A 24 -10.33 4.99 -14.08
CA LEU A 24 -11.79 4.91 -13.94
C LEU A 24 -12.40 6.28 -13.59
N ILE A 25 -11.72 7.08 -12.75
CA ILE A 25 -12.13 8.47 -12.44
C ILE A 25 -12.13 9.30 -13.75
N GLN A 26 -11.08 9.19 -14.58
CA GLN A 26 -11.03 9.89 -15.86
C GLN A 26 -12.14 9.45 -16.81
N CYS A 27 -12.46 8.15 -16.86
CA CYS A 27 -13.61 7.64 -17.62
C CYS A 27 -14.93 8.25 -17.13
N TYR A 28 -15.14 8.31 -15.82
CA TYR A 28 -16.32 8.93 -15.24
C TYR A 28 -16.43 10.42 -15.61
N ILE A 29 -15.33 11.19 -15.48
CA ILE A 29 -15.30 12.61 -15.82
C ILE A 29 -15.62 12.83 -17.32
N SER A 30 -15.02 12.01 -18.19
CA SER A 30 -15.10 12.20 -19.64
C SER A 30 -16.42 11.73 -20.25
N LEU A 31 -17.00 10.66 -19.69
CA LEU A 31 -18.19 10.02 -20.27
C LEU A 31 -19.48 10.33 -19.49
N GLY A 32 -19.39 10.77 -18.25
CA GLY A 32 -20.54 11.04 -17.38
C GLY A 32 -21.33 9.80 -16.97
N GLU A 33 -20.74 8.59 -17.12
CA GLU A 33 -21.44 7.33 -16.88
C GLU A 33 -21.27 6.85 -15.44
N GLU A 34 -22.37 6.69 -14.73
CA GLU A 34 -22.38 6.26 -13.32
C GLU A 34 -21.87 4.82 -13.11
N ARG A 35 -21.81 3.98 -14.15
CA ARG A 35 -21.26 2.62 -14.07
C ARG A 35 -19.81 2.59 -13.57
N PHE A 36 -19.06 3.68 -13.70
CA PHE A 36 -17.69 3.77 -13.19
C PHE A 36 -17.58 4.00 -11.68
N LEU A 37 -18.64 4.48 -11.03
CA LEU A 37 -18.59 4.86 -9.62
C LEU A 37 -18.39 3.66 -8.69
N ASP A 38 -19.06 2.53 -8.94
CA ASP A 38 -18.91 1.34 -8.11
C ASP A 38 -17.50 0.71 -8.22
N PRO A 39 -16.91 0.51 -9.41
CA PRO A 39 -15.51 0.11 -9.54
C PRO A 39 -14.53 1.07 -8.85
N ILE A 40 -14.71 2.39 -8.96
CA ILE A 40 -13.89 3.39 -8.25
C ILE A 40 -13.98 3.18 -6.74
N ARG A 41 -15.19 3.07 -6.21
CA ARG A 41 -15.43 2.84 -4.77
C ARG A 41 -14.77 1.55 -4.28
N ARG A 42 -14.93 0.45 -5.02
CA ARG A 42 -14.31 -0.83 -4.67
C ARG A 42 -12.79 -0.75 -4.67
N GLY A 43 -12.20 -0.12 -5.67
CA GLY A 43 -10.76 0.09 -5.74
C GLY A 43 -10.23 0.92 -4.55
N MET A 44 -10.90 2.04 -4.21
CA MET A 44 -10.53 2.85 -3.04
C MET A 44 -10.66 2.05 -1.73
N ASN A 45 -11.73 1.25 -1.58
CA ASN A 45 -11.95 0.43 -0.39
C ASN A 45 -10.90 -0.68 -0.25
N PHE A 46 -10.28 -1.13 -1.34
CA PHE A 46 -9.22 -2.14 -1.29
C PHE A 46 -8.06 -1.71 -0.38
N TYR A 47 -7.72 -0.43 -0.37
CA TYR A 47 -6.70 0.11 0.55
C TYR A 47 -7.09 -0.01 2.02
N LEU A 48 -8.39 0.08 2.34
CA LEU A 48 -8.87 -0.05 3.72
C LEU A 48 -8.85 -1.50 4.21
N ILE A 49 -9.27 -2.44 3.36
CA ILE A 49 -9.38 -3.86 3.75
C ILE A 49 -8.03 -4.57 3.77
N THR A 50 -7.03 -4.05 3.07
CA THR A 50 -5.67 -4.61 3.04
C THR A 50 -4.73 -3.99 4.06
N GLN A 51 -5.14 -2.91 4.73
CA GLN A 51 -4.36 -2.36 5.84
C GLN A 51 -4.28 -3.37 6.98
N GLN A 52 -3.06 -3.67 7.43
CA GLN A 52 -2.87 -4.61 8.52
C GLN A 52 -3.38 -4.07 9.85
N GLY A 53 -3.67 -4.97 10.78
CA GLY A 53 -4.09 -4.61 12.14
C GLY A 53 -2.94 -4.14 13.02
N ASN A 54 -3.29 -3.46 14.13
CA ASN A 54 -2.32 -3.08 15.14
C ASN A 54 -1.61 -4.33 15.71
N PRO A 55 -0.31 -4.23 16.05
CA PRO A 55 0.50 -2.99 16.08
C PRO A 55 1.16 -2.58 14.74
N GLN A 56 0.97 -3.33 13.66
CA GLN A 56 1.63 -3.11 12.38
C GLN A 56 0.67 -2.55 11.32
N GLY A 57 0.13 -1.35 11.53
CA GLY A 57 -0.90 -0.72 10.72
C GLY A 57 -0.52 -0.32 9.28
N GLY A 58 0.46 -1.01 8.67
CA GLY A 58 0.96 -0.74 7.32
C GLY A 58 0.38 -1.65 6.23
N TRP A 59 1.03 -1.65 5.07
CA TRP A 59 0.68 -2.48 3.92
C TRP A 59 1.89 -3.24 3.38
N GLY A 60 1.63 -4.46 2.89
CA GLY A 60 2.54 -5.19 2.04
C GLY A 60 2.45 -4.75 0.58
N GLN A 61 3.37 -5.24 -0.24
CA GLN A 61 3.38 -4.99 -1.68
C GLN A 61 2.34 -5.81 -2.42
N GLN A 62 2.10 -7.03 -1.97
CA GLN A 62 1.23 -8.00 -2.64
C GLN A 62 0.37 -8.76 -1.62
N TYR A 63 -0.77 -9.21 -2.11
CA TYR A 63 -1.76 -9.95 -1.32
C TYR A 63 -2.26 -11.14 -2.11
N ASN A 64 -2.31 -12.30 -1.48
CA ASN A 64 -2.93 -13.49 -2.07
C ASN A 64 -4.46 -13.33 -2.16
N MET A 65 -5.14 -14.36 -2.66
CA MET A 65 -6.60 -14.33 -2.83
C MET A 65 -7.37 -14.26 -1.51
N ASP A 66 -6.74 -14.62 -0.38
CA ASP A 66 -7.30 -14.51 0.97
C ASP A 66 -6.98 -13.15 1.63
N LEU A 67 -6.43 -12.19 0.86
CA LEU A 67 -6.00 -10.87 1.31
C LEU A 67 -4.91 -10.90 2.39
N GLN A 68 -4.10 -11.94 2.41
CA GLN A 68 -2.92 -12.02 3.25
C GLN A 68 -1.71 -11.47 2.50
N VAL A 69 -0.84 -10.77 3.22
CA VAL A 69 0.43 -10.30 2.65
C VAL A 69 1.23 -11.50 2.13
N ALA A 70 1.66 -11.43 0.88
CA ALA A 70 2.30 -12.52 0.19
C ALA A 70 3.63 -12.10 -0.45
N HIS A 71 4.47 -13.10 -0.72
CA HIS A 71 5.66 -12.92 -1.55
C HIS A 71 5.26 -12.80 -3.03
N ALA A 72 6.18 -12.30 -3.85
CA ALA A 72 6.06 -12.37 -5.31
C ALA A 72 7.35 -12.87 -5.94
N ARG A 73 8.17 -11.97 -6.49
CA ARG A 73 9.46 -12.32 -7.06
C ARG A 73 10.42 -12.84 -5.98
N SER A 74 11.43 -13.59 -6.38
CA SER A 74 12.36 -14.26 -5.45
C SER A 74 13.03 -13.34 -4.42
N TYR A 75 13.06 -12.05 -4.66
CA TYR A 75 13.65 -11.02 -3.80
C TYR A 75 12.61 -10.15 -3.08
N GLU A 76 11.33 -10.50 -3.16
CA GLU A 76 10.22 -9.79 -2.52
C GLU A 76 9.63 -10.67 -1.42
N PRO A 77 10.02 -10.47 -0.16
CA PRO A 77 9.49 -11.24 0.96
C PRO A 77 8.02 -10.92 1.23
N PRO A 78 7.26 -11.81 1.90
CA PRO A 78 5.95 -11.49 2.43
C PRO A 78 6.10 -10.56 3.64
N ALA A 79 6.22 -9.26 3.39
CA ALA A 79 6.59 -8.25 4.37
C ALA A 79 5.78 -6.98 4.21
N LEU A 80 5.73 -6.15 5.24
CA LEU A 80 5.19 -4.80 5.15
C LEU A 80 6.26 -3.85 4.60
N MET A 81 5.81 -2.83 3.86
CA MET A 81 6.71 -1.87 3.23
C MET A 81 6.42 -0.44 3.72
N PRO A 82 7.35 0.20 4.45
CA PRO A 82 7.21 1.59 4.86
C PRO A 82 6.98 2.55 3.69
N GLY A 83 7.63 2.33 2.54
CA GLY A 83 7.45 3.14 1.34
C GLY A 83 6.02 3.09 0.79
N PHE A 84 5.44 1.88 0.67
CA PHE A 84 4.03 1.74 0.26
C PHE A 84 3.09 2.32 1.31
N THR A 85 3.35 2.10 2.60
CA THR A 85 2.55 2.67 3.68
C THR A 85 2.52 4.19 3.62
N TYR A 86 3.66 4.83 3.40
CA TYR A 86 3.74 6.28 3.21
C TYR A 86 2.88 6.75 2.02
N ALA A 87 3.01 6.11 0.86
CA ALA A 87 2.26 6.44 -0.34
C ALA A 87 0.74 6.21 -0.14
N HIS A 88 0.36 5.11 0.51
CA HIS A 88 -1.05 4.78 0.75
C HIS A 88 -1.72 5.73 1.75
N VAL A 89 -0.99 6.21 2.76
CA VAL A 89 -1.50 7.25 3.66
C VAL A 89 -1.85 8.53 2.88
N LEU A 90 -0.96 8.98 1.99
CA LEU A 90 -1.24 10.13 1.11
C LEU A 90 -2.44 9.87 0.20
N LEU A 91 -2.54 8.66 -0.34
CA LEU A 91 -3.63 8.26 -1.22
C LEU A 91 -4.98 8.20 -0.47
N LEU A 92 -5.00 7.71 0.77
CA LEU A 92 -6.21 7.72 1.60
C LEU A 92 -6.68 9.15 1.90
N MET A 93 -5.77 10.10 2.15
CA MET A 93 -6.12 11.52 2.28
C MET A 93 -6.69 12.09 0.97
N LYS A 94 -6.13 11.73 -0.20
CA LYS A 94 -6.69 12.05 -1.53
C LYS A 94 -8.10 11.47 -1.68
N TYR A 95 -8.34 10.23 -1.24
CA TYR A 95 -9.66 9.61 -1.33
C TYR A 95 -10.69 10.30 -0.44
N TYR A 96 -10.30 10.76 0.75
CA TYR A 96 -11.19 11.63 1.55
C TYR A 96 -11.52 12.93 0.80
N GLN A 97 -10.55 13.57 0.18
CA GLN A 97 -10.78 14.79 -0.61
C GLN A 97 -11.64 14.55 -1.85
N LEU A 98 -11.62 13.35 -2.42
CA LEU A 98 -12.46 13.00 -3.55
C LEU A 98 -13.90 12.64 -3.15
N THR A 99 -14.09 11.99 -1.98
CA THR A 99 -15.37 11.39 -1.61
C THR A 99 -16.08 12.11 -0.46
N GLY A 100 -15.32 12.78 0.41
CA GLY A 100 -15.80 13.31 1.68
C GLY A 100 -16.05 12.25 2.76
N ASP A 101 -15.72 10.97 2.48
CA ASP A 101 -15.95 9.87 3.41
C ASP A 101 -14.79 9.74 4.39
N ARG A 102 -15.06 10.03 5.65
CA ARG A 102 -14.07 10.02 6.74
C ARG A 102 -13.49 8.64 7.06
N LYS A 103 -14.10 7.55 6.55
CA LYS A 103 -13.52 6.21 6.73
C LYS A 103 -12.08 6.11 6.20
N PHE A 104 -11.75 6.88 5.15
CA PHE A 104 -10.40 6.93 4.60
C PHE A 104 -9.37 7.56 5.54
N LEU A 105 -9.81 8.37 6.51
CA LEU A 105 -8.93 8.97 7.52
C LEU A 105 -8.80 8.13 8.79
N ALA A 106 -9.75 7.21 9.03
CA ALA A 106 -9.96 6.59 10.34
C ALA A 106 -8.73 5.84 10.85
N ARG A 107 -7.98 5.17 9.97
CA ARG A 107 -6.84 4.33 10.37
C ARG A 107 -5.47 4.88 9.92
N ILE A 108 -5.41 6.12 9.45
CA ILE A 108 -4.13 6.80 9.15
C ILE A 108 -3.24 6.92 10.41
N PRO A 109 -3.78 7.26 11.61
CA PRO A 109 -2.95 7.28 12.82
C PRO A 109 -2.25 5.96 13.12
N ASP A 110 -2.89 4.81 12.88
CA ASP A 110 -2.28 3.48 13.06
C ASP A 110 -1.07 3.29 12.13
N ALA A 111 -1.19 3.71 10.88
CA ALA A 111 -0.11 3.64 9.90
C ALA A 111 1.08 4.55 10.29
N ILE A 112 0.79 5.77 10.71
CA ILE A 112 1.83 6.73 11.15
C ILE A 112 2.55 6.21 12.40
N GLN A 113 1.80 5.69 13.37
CA GLN A 113 2.37 5.11 14.59
C GLN A 113 3.26 3.91 14.26
N TRP A 114 2.82 3.04 13.34
CA TRP A 114 3.65 1.91 12.92
C TRP A 114 4.94 2.38 12.24
N LEU A 115 4.88 3.36 11.33
CA LEU A 115 6.08 3.93 10.69
C LEU A 115 7.07 4.47 11.74
N GLU A 116 6.58 5.11 12.80
CA GLU A 116 7.47 5.55 13.90
C GLU A 116 8.13 4.38 14.63
N SER A 117 7.38 3.30 14.85
CA SER A 117 7.85 2.13 15.60
C SER A 117 8.90 1.30 14.86
N CYS A 118 8.93 1.34 13.53
CA CYS A 118 9.88 0.60 12.70
C CYS A 118 11.01 1.46 12.12
N ARG A 119 11.22 2.64 12.68
CA ARG A 119 12.35 3.51 12.32
C ARG A 119 13.67 2.84 12.68
N LEU A 120 14.62 2.90 11.75
CA LEU A 120 15.98 2.38 11.98
C LEU A 120 16.70 3.19 13.07
N PRO A 121 17.51 2.53 13.89
CA PRO A 121 18.45 3.19 14.80
C PRO A 121 19.43 4.10 14.03
N ALA A 122 19.99 5.09 14.72
CA ALA A 122 20.85 6.10 14.11
C ALA A 122 22.06 5.50 13.37
N GLU A 123 22.65 4.45 13.94
CA GLU A 123 23.80 3.73 13.38
C GLU A 123 23.48 2.99 12.07
N GLN A 124 22.21 2.60 11.85
CA GLN A 124 21.76 1.93 10.63
C GLN A 124 21.17 2.90 9.61
N SER A 125 20.94 4.15 9.97
CA SER A 125 20.19 5.13 9.17
C SER A 125 21.03 5.86 8.12
N LEU A 126 22.28 5.48 7.87
CA LEU A 126 23.20 6.12 6.93
C LEU A 126 23.24 7.66 7.09
N GLY A 127 23.50 8.12 8.30
CA GLY A 127 23.53 9.56 8.61
C GLY A 127 22.15 10.23 8.57
N GLY A 128 21.08 9.47 8.81
CA GLY A 128 19.71 9.96 8.81
C GLY A 128 19.06 10.07 7.41
N THR A 129 19.76 9.70 6.35
CA THR A 129 19.24 9.76 4.97
C THR A 129 18.38 8.56 4.60
N ARG A 130 18.46 7.46 5.36
CA ARG A 130 17.67 6.24 5.17
C ARG A 130 17.04 5.86 6.52
N THR A 131 15.79 6.16 6.68
CA THR A 131 15.13 6.08 8.00
C THR A 131 14.46 4.74 8.29
N HIS A 132 14.25 3.91 7.28
CA HIS A 132 13.52 2.63 7.40
C HIS A 132 14.16 1.56 6.52
N ALA A 133 14.04 0.29 6.91
CA ALA A 133 14.25 -0.82 5.98
C ALA A 133 13.15 -0.80 4.90
N THR A 134 13.47 -1.30 3.70
CA THR A 134 12.48 -1.40 2.62
C THR A 134 11.38 -2.39 2.96
N PHE A 135 11.74 -3.51 3.59
CA PHE A 135 10.83 -4.55 4.04
C PHE A 135 10.88 -4.68 5.56
N ILE A 136 9.73 -4.88 6.18
CA ILE A 136 9.57 -5.09 7.62
C ILE A 136 8.84 -6.41 7.84
N GLU A 137 9.43 -7.28 8.63
CA GLU A 137 8.86 -8.58 8.95
C GLU A 137 7.55 -8.45 9.74
N ILE A 138 6.55 -9.22 9.32
CA ILE A 138 5.27 -9.29 10.00
C ILE A 138 5.45 -10.01 11.35
N GLY A 139 4.89 -9.44 12.40
CA GLY A 139 4.94 -9.95 13.77
C GLY A 139 6.14 -9.47 14.58
N SER A 140 7.36 -9.43 14.02
CA SER A 140 8.55 -9.03 14.77
C SER A 140 8.89 -7.54 14.65
N ASN A 141 8.40 -6.87 13.63
CA ASN A 141 8.72 -5.48 13.28
C ASN A 141 10.21 -5.22 12.97
N LYS A 142 10.96 -6.27 12.59
CA LYS A 142 12.37 -6.18 12.22
C LYS A 142 12.53 -5.88 10.72
N GLY A 143 13.59 -5.15 10.37
CA GLY A 143 13.97 -4.96 8.97
C GLY A 143 14.37 -6.29 8.32
N LEU A 144 13.85 -6.56 7.12
CA LEU A 144 14.28 -7.64 6.26
C LEU A 144 15.05 -7.09 5.08
N TYR A 145 16.14 -7.74 4.73
CA TYR A 145 17.04 -7.32 3.68
C TYR A 145 17.23 -8.42 2.65
N ALA A 146 17.09 -8.07 1.38
CA ALA A 146 17.19 -9.01 0.28
C ALA A 146 18.64 -9.10 -0.23
N HIS A 147 19.08 -10.31 -0.48
CA HIS A 147 20.42 -10.64 -0.93
C HIS A 147 20.38 -11.49 -2.19
N ARG A 148 21.52 -11.53 -2.89
CA ARG A 148 21.70 -12.38 -4.06
C ARG A 148 23.14 -12.93 -4.12
N LYS A 149 23.26 -14.22 -4.40
CA LYS A 149 24.51 -14.85 -4.85
C LYS A 149 24.40 -15.15 -6.34
N GLY A 150 25.45 -14.84 -7.11
CA GLY A 150 25.45 -15.01 -8.56
C GLY A 150 25.07 -13.74 -9.34
N THR A 151 25.08 -13.80 -10.67
CA THR A 151 25.08 -12.63 -11.54
C THR A 151 23.77 -12.31 -12.25
N GLY A 152 22.80 -13.20 -12.26
CA GLY A 152 21.58 -13.02 -13.04
C GLY A 152 20.31 -13.52 -12.38
N VAL A 153 19.18 -13.15 -12.97
CA VAL A 153 17.85 -13.62 -12.53
C VAL A 153 17.73 -15.15 -12.69
N LYS A 154 18.38 -15.72 -13.71
CA LYS A 154 18.33 -17.18 -13.97
C LYS A 154 19.23 -17.98 -13.04
N ASP A 155 20.42 -17.46 -12.74
CA ASP A 155 21.46 -18.17 -11.98
C ASP A 155 21.62 -17.64 -10.56
N GLY A 156 20.91 -16.57 -10.23
CA GLY A 156 20.96 -15.95 -8.92
C GLY A 156 20.15 -16.76 -7.90
N HIS A 157 20.78 -17.02 -6.75
CA HIS A 157 20.09 -17.48 -5.57
C HIS A 157 19.73 -16.28 -4.71
N TYR A 158 18.46 -16.08 -4.40
CA TYR A 158 17.95 -14.99 -3.60
C TYR A 158 17.51 -15.51 -2.25
N TRP A 159 17.78 -14.70 -1.21
CA TRP A 159 17.26 -14.91 0.14
C TRP A 159 17.04 -13.56 0.82
N TRP A 160 16.42 -13.57 1.96
CA TRP A 160 16.29 -12.42 2.85
C TRP A 160 16.57 -12.82 4.30
N ASP A 161 17.18 -11.91 5.03
CA ASP A 161 17.52 -12.05 6.45
C ASP A 161 17.61 -10.68 7.13
N TYR A 162 18.23 -10.60 8.29
CA TYR A 162 18.36 -9.36 9.07
C TYR A 162 19.72 -8.67 8.90
N ASP A 163 20.60 -9.18 8.08
CA ASP A 163 21.90 -8.56 7.79
C ASP A 163 21.71 -7.43 6.76
N ASP A 164 22.12 -6.22 7.13
CA ASP A 164 22.00 -5.03 6.28
C ASP A 164 23.25 -4.73 5.44
N ASN A 165 24.19 -5.68 5.36
CA ASN A 165 25.38 -5.61 4.52
C ASN A 165 25.14 -6.27 3.15
N ASN A 166 25.88 -5.82 2.13
CA ASN A 166 25.87 -6.42 0.78
C ASN A 166 24.46 -6.61 0.19
N LEU A 167 23.64 -5.59 0.32
CA LEU A 167 22.24 -5.60 -0.08
C LEU A 167 22.06 -5.69 -1.60
N LEU A 168 20.95 -6.31 -2.02
CA LEU A 168 20.52 -6.26 -3.40
C LEU A 168 20.23 -4.81 -3.81
N ALA A 169 20.92 -4.31 -4.82
CA ALA A 169 20.83 -2.91 -5.24
C ALA A 169 19.43 -2.51 -5.75
N HIS A 170 18.66 -3.45 -6.25
CA HIS A 170 17.37 -3.20 -6.91
C HIS A 170 16.36 -2.45 -6.01
N TYR A 171 16.24 -2.83 -4.75
CA TYR A 171 15.36 -2.13 -3.78
C TYR A 171 16.10 -1.22 -2.80
N GLY A 172 17.43 -1.15 -2.88
CA GLY A 172 18.26 -0.31 -2.01
C GLY A 172 18.27 -0.69 -0.53
N GLY A 173 17.56 -1.75 -0.14
CA GLY A 173 17.46 -2.27 1.22
C GLY A 173 16.86 -1.31 2.26
N LYS A 174 17.02 -0.01 2.07
CA LYS A 174 16.56 1.04 3.00
C LYS A 174 15.94 2.21 2.23
N THR A 175 14.92 2.82 2.82
CA THR A 175 14.18 3.95 2.26
C THR A 175 14.13 5.14 3.21
N ASN A 176 13.78 6.32 2.70
CA ASN A 176 13.57 7.52 3.51
C ASN A 176 12.09 7.84 3.61
N ILE A 177 11.57 7.94 4.83
CA ILE A 177 10.18 8.27 5.12
C ILE A 177 10.12 9.57 5.93
N ASN A 178 9.49 10.59 5.39
CA ASN A 178 9.24 11.85 6.10
C ASN A 178 7.95 11.75 6.91
N ILE A 179 8.04 11.15 8.10
CA ILE A 179 6.87 10.95 8.99
C ILE A 179 6.29 12.29 9.45
N GLN A 180 7.13 13.31 9.68
CA GLN A 180 6.64 14.62 10.10
C GLN A 180 5.73 15.23 9.04
N PHE A 181 6.09 15.14 7.77
CA PHE A 181 5.24 15.59 6.67
C PHE A 181 3.88 14.86 6.66
N LEU A 182 3.86 13.52 6.89
CA LEU A 182 2.59 12.79 6.98
C LEU A 182 1.71 13.28 8.13
N LYS A 183 2.32 13.57 9.30
CA LYS A 183 1.59 14.08 10.46
C LYS A 183 0.97 15.44 10.19
N ASP A 184 1.77 16.35 9.64
CA ASP A 184 1.33 17.71 9.34
C ASP A 184 0.21 17.69 8.29
N GLU A 185 0.38 16.89 7.24
CA GLU A 185 -0.60 16.75 6.18
C GLU A 185 -1.89 16.08 6.69
N TYR A 186 -1.77 15.03 7.51
CA TYR A 186 -2.94 14.40 8.13
C TYR A 186 -3.71 15.40 9.02
N GLN A 187 -3.02 16.17 9.86
CA GLN A 187 -3.67 17.18 10.70
C GLN A 187 -4.40 18.20 9.84
N ARG A 188 -3.76 18.70 8.77
CA ARG A 188 -4.34 19.67 7.84
C ARG A 188 -5.61 19.11 7.17
N ILE A 189 -5.54 17.90 6.63
CA ILE A 189 -6.67 17.28 5.92
C ILE A 189 -7.78 16.86 6.88
N ASN A 190 -7.45 16.34 8.06
CA ASN A 190 -8.42 15.90 9.05
C ASN A 190 -9.23 17.06 9.66
N ALA A 191 -8.68 18.28 9.66
CA ALA A 191 -9.36 19.49 10.10
C ALA A 191 -10.42 20.01 9.10
N LEU A 192 -10.35 19.59 7.83
CA LEU A 192 -11.32 20.01 6.82
C LEU A 192 -12.68 19.39 7.05
N SER A 193 -13.74 20.20 6.95
CA SER A 193 -15.10 19.68 6.78
C SER A 193 -15.22 18.93 5.45
N THR A 194 -16.21 18.03 5.34
CA THR A 194 -16.50 17.33 4.08
C THR A 194 -16.66 18.31 2.90
N LYS A 195 -17.36 19.42 3.10
CA LYS A 195 -17.57 20.44 2.08
C LYS A 195 -16.26 21.09 1.61
N GLU A 196 -15.37 21.40 2.53
CA GLU A 196 -14.05 21.97 2.21
C GLU A 196 -13.17 20.95 1.51
N ALA A 197 -13.12 19.73 2.02
CA ALA A 197 -12.32 18.63 1.46
C ALA A 197 -12.72 18.33 0.01
N THR A 198 -14.02 18.30 -0.29
CA THR A 198 -14.53 17.91 -1.62
C THR A 198 -14.76 19.08 -2.57
N ARG A 199 -14.39 20.31 -2.22
CA ARG A 199 -14.68 21.51 -3.02
C ARG A 199 -14.21 21.39 -4.47
N ASN A 200 -13.08 20.76 -4.70
CA ASN A 200 -12.48 20.55 -6.03
C ASN A 200 -12.64 19.13 -6.55
N SER A 201 -13.45 18.31 -5.91
CA SER A 201 -13.63 16.92 -6.34
C SER A 201 -14.40 16.87 -7.67
N PRO A 202 -13.93 16.07 -8.64
CA PRO A 202 -14.69 15.76 -9.84
C PRO A 202 -15.84 14.79 -9.58
N LEU A 203 -15.82 14.10 -8.43
CA LEU A 203 -16.88 13.19 -8.02
C LEU A 203 -17.95 14.01 -7.29
N LYS A 204 -19.21 13.90 -7.71
CA LYS A 204 -20.31 14.61 -7.03
C LYS A 204 -20.41 14.13 -5.58
N ALA A 205 -20.53 15.06 -4.65
CA ALA A 205 -20.69 14.76 -3.24
C ALA A 205 -21.89 13.81 -3.03
N GLY A 206 -21.64 12.68 -2.37
CA GLY A 206 -22.66 11.69 -2.09
C GLY A 206 -22.82 10.56 -3.11
N MET A 207 -22.17 10.59 -4.27
CA MET A 207 -22.25 9.49 -5.24
C MET A 207 -21.47 8.24 -4.79
N ILE A 208 -20.47 8.41 -3.92
CA ILE A 208 -19.74 7.31 -3.29
C ILE A 208 -20.18 7.22 -1.82
N LYS A 209 -21.47 7.23 -1.58
CA LYS A 209 -22.03 6.97 -0.25
C LYS A 209 -22.19 5.47 -0.07
N ASP A 210 -21.29 4.90 0.70
CA ASP A 210 -21.61 3.65 1.37
C ASP A 210 -20.80 3.58 2.67
N GLY A 211 -21.50 3.57 3.79
CA GLY A 211 -20.90 3.40 5.10
C GLY A 211 -20.50 1.95 5.41
N SER A 212 -20.74 1.00 4.52
CA SER A 212 -20.35 -0.40 4.67
C SER A 212 -19.15 -0.71 3.79
N LEU A 213 -18.10 -1.25 4.38
CA LEU A 213 -17.09 -1.98 3.62
C LEU A 213 -17.82 -3.15 2.95
N PRO A 214 -17.64 -3.39 1.64
CA PRO A 214 -18.28 -4.51 0.98
C PRO A 214 -17.79 -5.81 1.63
N GLN A 215 -18.65 -6.47 2.37
CA GLN A 215 -18.42 -7.84 2.72
C GLN A 215 -18.51 -8.65 1.43
N ASN A 216 -17.41 -9.27 1.02
CA ASN A 216 -17.35 -10.28 -0.04
C ASN A 216 -17.69 -9.85 -1.48
N HIS A 217 -17.25 -8.69 -1.97
CA HIS A 217 -17.47 -8.29 -3.37
C HIS A 217 -16.23 -8.37 -4.27
N PHE A 218 -15.15 -8.96 -3.83
CA PHE A 218 -14.10 -9.33 -4.76
C PHE A 218 -14.51 -10.64 -5.43
N PRO A 219 -14.47 -10.74 -6.76
CA PRO A 219 -14.68 -12.02 -7.39
C PRO A 219 -13.66 -12.99 -6.81
N THR A 220 -14.14 -13.99 -6.08
CA THR A 220 -13.36 -15.20 -5.90
C THR A 220 -13.20 -15.76 -7.29
N THR A 221 -12.08 -15.48 -7.94
CA THR A 221 -11.70 -16.25 -9.11
C THR A 221 -11.45 -17.64 -8.57
N SER A 222 -12.45 -18.51 -8.72
CA SER A 222 -12.21 -19.93 -8.62
C SER A 222 -10.99 -20.21 -9.51
N ALA A 223 -10.06 -21.02 -9.04
CA ALA A 223 -8.83 -21.40 -9.74
C ALA A 223 -9.12 -22.25 -11.02
N THR A 224 -10.23 -22.01 -11.69
CA THR A 224 -10.62 -22.57 -12.95
C THR A 224 -10.72 -21.46 -13.97
N GLY A 225 -9.60 -21.18 -14.55
CA GLY A 225 -9.40 -20.86 -15.92
C GLY A 225 -10.11 -19.68 -16.55
N THR A 226 -9.30 -19.05 -17.32
CA THR A 226 -9.59 -18.27 -18.53
C THR A 226 -9.90 -16.80 -18.29
N ILE A 227 -8.84 -16.04 -18.35
CA ILE A 227 -8.71 -15.01 -19.40
C ILE A 227 -7.29 -15.04 -19.86
#